data_f5c550e03672cb185b8bb69313a819cf
#
_entry.id   f5c550e03672cb185b8bb69313a819cf
#
_cell.length_a   1.000
_cell.length_b   1.000
_cell.length_c   1.000
_cell.angle_alpha   90.00
_cell.angle_beta   90.00
_cell.angle_gamma   90.00
#
_symmetry.space_group_name_H-M   'P 1'
#
loop_
_entity.id
_entity.type
_entity.pdbx_description
1 polymer ?
#
loop_
_entity_poly.entity_id
_entity_poly.type
_entity_poly.pdbx_seq_one_letter_code
_entity_poly.pdbx_strand_id
1 'polypeptide(L)'
;FLIARIGGAIVLPLVALALMGFHPQGSRGPAVVVFALLAGFMLPKFVVRRRAAARRRAVTDELPMLVDLLRLLQGVGLSLDQSLQVMVNDFRSVLPVLSGELAIAQRQAAAGRTREQSLHRLASSYGNEDLRAIVRLLIQVDRHGGAVQEPLKQFGDRLREARRSMLRERIGRLTVKMTGIMVVTLLPALLIVTAGPGVLAVVHSLSASAVHR
;
A
#
# COMPACT_ATOMS: atom_id res chain seq x y z
N PHE A 1 -3.23 7.99 -21.06
CA PHE A 1 -3.89 6.80 -20.50
C PHE A 1 -4.54 5.96 -21.61
N LEU A 2 -5.36 6.56 -22.47
CA LEU A 2 -5.99 5.91 -23.62
C LEU A 2 -4.98 5.32 -24.61
N ILE A 3 -3.93 6.07 -24.94
CA ILE A 3 -2.86 5.66 -25.87
C ILE A 3 -2.11 4.43 -25.34
N ALA A 4 -1.76 4.38 -24.06
CA ALA A 4 -1.10 3.22 -23.44
C ALA A 4 -2.02 1.98 -23.39
N ARG A 5 -3.31 2.19 -23.28
CA ARG A 5 -4.32 1.13 -23.23
C ARG A 5 -4.59 0.53 -24.62
N ILE A 6 -4.69 1.38 -25.63
CA ILE A 6 -4.87 0.97 -27.03
C ILE A 6 -3.57 0.34 -27.55
N GLY A 7 -2.40 0.95 -27.24
CA GLY A 7 -1.10 0.38 -27.60
C GLY A 7 -0.88 -1.01 -26.99
N GLY A 8 -1.16 -1.20 -25.70
CA GLY A 8 -1.06 -2.51 -25.05
C GLY A 8 -2.03 -3.55 -25.61
N ALA A 9 -3.25 -3.14 -25.96
CA ALA A 9 -4.27 -4.01 -26.54
C ALA A 9 -3.93 -4.46 -27.97
N ILE A 10 -3.10 -3.70 -28.70
CA ILE A 10 -2.70 -4.02 -30.06
C ILE A 10 -1.34 -4.75 -30.09
N VAL A 11 -0.36 -4.27 -29.33
CA VAL A 11 1.01 -4.79 -29.35
C VAL A 11 1.10 -6.21 -28.75
N LEU A 12 0.40 -6.50 -27.65
CA LEU A 12 0.48 -7.80 -26.99
C LEU A 12 -0.08 -8.95 -27.85
N PRO A 13 -1.26 -8.85 -28.48
CA PRO A 13 -1.73 -9.91 -29.37
C PRO A 13 -0.89 -10.02 -30.65
N LEU A 14 -0.32 -8.90 -31.15
CA LEU A 14 0.56 -8.89 -32.31
C LEU A 14 1.88 -9.60 -32.01
N VAL A 15 2.46 -9.37 -30.82
CA VAL A 15 3.63 -10.08 -30.32
C VAL A 15 3.33 -11.56 -30.06
N ALA A 16 2.17 -11.89 -29.48
CA ALA A 16 1.74 -13.28 -29.28
C ALA A 16 1.56 -14.02 -30.61
N LEU A 17 0.99 -13.39 -31.62
CA LEU A 17 0.86 -13.93 -32.99
C LEU A 17 2.24 -14.13 -33.63
N ALA A 18 3.17 -13.19 -33.46
CA ALA A 18 4.52 -13.28 -33.98
C ALA A 18 5.35 -14.39 -33.30
N LEU A 19 5.21 -14.56 -31.98
CA LEU A 19 5.90 -15.59 -31.20
C LEU A 19 5.35 -16.99 -31.43
N MET A 20 4.06 -17.12 -31.76
CA MET A 20 3.46 -18.43 -32.13
C MET A 20 3.85 -18.92 -33.52
N GLY A 21 4.67 -18.12 -34.25
CA GLY A 21 5.26 -18.49 -35.54
C GLY A 21 4.29 -19.22 -36.41
N PHE A 22 3.57 -18.57 -37.27
CA PHE A 22 2.85 -19.03 -38.47
C PHE A 22 2.25 -20.47 -38.49
N HIS A 23 2.22 -21.19 -37.36
CA HIS A 23 1.60 -22.54 -37.30
C HIS A 23 0.33 -22.53 -36.43
N PRO A 24 -0.83 -22.25 -36.98
CA PRO A 24 -2.11 -22.39 -36.28
C PRO A 24 -2.61 -23.84 -36.28
N GLN A 25 -1.71 -24.84 -36.15
CA GLN A 25 -2.09 -26.25 -36.13
C GLN A 25 -2.33 -26.75 -34.69
N GLY A 26 -3.45 -26.31 -34.10
CA GLY A 26 -3.92 -26.83 -32.82
C GLY A 26 -5.13 -26.07 -32.32
N SER A 27 -6.08 -26.78 -31.72
CA SER A 27 -7.31 -26.23 -31.10
C SER A 27 -7.04 -25.15 -29.97
N ARG A 28 -5.78 -24.93 -29.64
CA ARG A 28 -5.33 -23.95 -28.60
C ARG A 28 -5.02 -22.56 -29.18
N GLY A 29 -4.91 -22.39 -30.49
CA GLY A 29 -4.61 -21.11 -31.14
C GLY A 29 -5.55 -19.96 -30.76
N PRO A 30 -6.87 -20.13 -30.95
CA PRO A 30 -7.84 -19.07 -30.65
C PRO A 30 -7.89 -18.73 -29.14
N ALA A 31 -7.68 -19.71 -28.26
CA ALA A 31 -7.68 -19.48 -26.81
C ALA A 31 -6.50 -18.60 -26.39
N VAL A 32 -5.32 -18.78 -26.97
CA VAL A 32 -4.14 -17.97 -26.68
C VAL A 32 -4.32 -16.53 -27.16
N VAL A 33 -4.91 -16.33 -28.33
CA VAL A 33 -5.21 -14.98 -28.86
C VAL A 33 -6.20 -14.24 -27.96
N VAL A 34 -7.27 -14.91 -27.53
CA VAL A 34 -8.25 -14.33 -26.61
C VAL A 34 -7.60 -13.99 -25.26
N PHE A 35 -6.76 -14.88 -24.72
CA PHE A 35 -6.05 -14.64 -23.47
C PHE A 35 -5.05 -13.47 -23.61
N ALA A 36 -4.32 -13.37 -24.72
CA ALA A 36 -3.40 -12.27 -24.99
C ALA A 36 -4.14 -10.92 -25.12
N LEU A 37 -5.31 -10.89 -25.76
CA LEU A 37 -6.19 -9.72 -25.84
C LEU A 37 -6.67 -9.27 -24.45
N LEU A 38 -7.16 -10.19 -23.64
CA LEU A 38 -7.62 -9.92 -22.29
C LEU A 38 -6.46 -9.44 -21.41
N ALA A 39 -5.29 -10.07 -21.47
CA ALA A 39 -4.10 -9.67 -20.76
C ALA A 39 -3.63 -8.27 -21.20
N GLY A 40 -3.58 -8.00 -22.51
CA GLY A 40 -3.19 -6.70 -23.07
C GLY A 40 -4.10 -5.56 -22.63
N PHE A 41 -5.38 -5.83 -22.45
CA PHE A 41 -6.35 -4.85 -21.95
C PHE A 41 -6.29 -4.65 -20.43
N MET A 42 -6.02 -5.73 -19.67
CA MET A 42 -5.97 -5.70 -18.20
C MET A 42 -4.64 -5.19 -17.65
N LEU A 43 -3.51 -5.53 -18.28
CA LEU A 43 -2.16 -5.20 -17.80
C LEU A 43 -1.96 -3.69 -17.57
N PRO A 44 -2.24 -2.78 -18.52
CA PRO A 44 -2.01 -1.34 -18.29
C PRO A 44 -2.87 -0.78 -17.16
N LYS A 45 -4.12 -1.27 -17.01
CA LYS A 45 -5.00 -0.88 -15.91
C LYS A 45 -4.43 -1.33 -14.55
N PHE A 46 -3.88 -2.53 -14.49
CA PHE A 46 -3.30 -3.08 -13.27
C PHE A 46 -2.02 -2.34 -12.88
N VAL A 47 -1.13 -2.05 -13.86
CA VAL A 47 0.10 -1.29 -13.61
C VAL A 47 -0.20 0.12 -13.11
N VAL A 48 -1.12 0.85 -13.75
CA VAL A 48 -1.50 2.20 -13.32
C VAL A 48 -2.14 2.17 -11.93
N ARG A 49 -3.04 1.21 -11.67
CA ARG A 49 -3.63 1.04 -10.33
C ARG A 49 -2.57 0.74 -9.27
N ARG A 50 -1.62 -0.14 -9.55
CA ARG A 50 -0.50 -0.44 -8.64
C ARG A 50 0.36 0.80 -8.37
N ARG A 51 0.71 1.56 -9.41
CA ARG A 51 1.48 2.81 -9.25
C ARG A 51 0.70 3.86 -8.47
N ALA A 52 -0.58 4.02 -8.72
CA ALA A 52 -1.42 4.94 -7.96
C ALA A 52 -1.56 4.51 -6.49
N ALA A 53 -1.73 3.22 -6.23
CA ALA A 53 -1.78 2.68 -4.87
C ALA A 53 -0.44 2.83 -4.14
N ALA A 54 0.69 2.61 -4.85
CA ALA A 54 2.03 2.82 -4.29
C ALA A 54 2.26 4.29 -3.92
N ARG A 55 1.88 5.24 -4.79
CA ARG A 55 1.96 6.68 -4.47
C ARG A 55 1.09 7.07 -3.27
N ARG A 56 -0.13 6.54 -3.17
CA ARG A 56 -1.00 6.81 -2.02
C ARG A 56 -0.40 6.29 -0.71
N ARG A 57 0.22 5.11 -0.74
CA ARG A 57 0.94 4.56 0.42
C ARG A 57 2.14 5.42 0.78
N ALA A 58 2.95 5.80 -0.20
CA ALA A 58 4.11 6.67 0.03
C ALA A 58 3.70 7.98 0.70
N VAL A 59 2.62 8.64 0.24
CA VAL A 59 2.09 9.84 0.92
C VAL A 59 1.77 9.57 2.38
N THR A 60 1.08 8.46 2.70
CA THR A 60 0.76 8.10 4.09
C THR A 60 2.02 7.85 4.91
N ASP A 61 3.03 7.24 4.31
CA ASP A 61 4.31 6.95 4.96
C ASP A 61 5.18 8.19 5.16
N GLU A 62 5.10 9.18 4.28
CA GLU A 62 5.84 10.44 4.36
C GLU A 62 5.19 11.47 5.31
N LEU A 63 3.88 11.37 5.59
CA LEU A 63 3.13 12.35 6.38
C LEU A 63 3.74 12.65 7.77
N PRO A 64 4.14 11.66 8.60
CA PRO A 64 4.73 11.94 9.90
C PRO A 64 6.00 12.77 9.77
N MET A 65 6.85 12.44 8.79
CA MET A 65 8.09 13.17 8.55
C MET A 65 7.83 14.60 8.05
N LEU A 66 6.81 14.79 7.20
CA LEU A 66 6.37 16.12 6.77
C LEU A 66 6.00 17.00 7.97
N VAL A 67 5.21 16.46 8.90
CA VAL A 67 4.77 17.17 10.12
C VAL A 67 5.96 17.51 11.03
N ASP A 68 6.89 16.57 11.21
CA ASP A 68 8.08 16.77 12.02
C ASP A 68 8.98 17.85 11.44
N LEU A 69 9.22 17.85 10.13
CA LEU A 69 10.00 18.87 9.45
C LEU A 69 9.32 20.24 9.50
N LEU A 70 8.01 20.31 9.27
CA LEU A 70 7.26 21.55 9.41
C LEU A 70 7.41 22.13 10.82
N ARG A 71 7.23 21.29 11.84
CA ARG A 71 7.38 21.69 13.22
C ARG A 71 8.78 22.20 13.53
N LEU A 72 9.80 21.48 13.04
CA LEU A 72 11.22 21.85 13.23
C LEU A 72 11.52 23.22 12.58
N LEU A 73 11.16 23.39 11.32
CA LEU A 73 11.44 24.60 10.54
C LEU A 73 10.72 25.83 11.11
N GLN A 74 9.46 25.67 11.52
CA GLN A 74 8.71 26.74 12.16
C GLN A 74 9.20 27.01 13.60
N GLY A 75 9.73 25.97 14.28
CA GLY A 75 10.35 26.12 15.59
C GLY A 75 11.61 27.00 15.57
N VAL A 76 12.33 27.01 14.45
CA VAL A 76 13.49 27.91 14.21
C VAL A 76 13.04 29.33 13.77
N GLY A 77 11.74 29.56 13.59
CA GLY A 77 11.18 30.87 13.24
C GLY A 77 10.96 31.10 11.74
N LEU A 78 11.07 30.05 10.91
CA LEU A 78 10.74 30.16 9.48
C LEU A 78 9.24 30.32 9.30
N SER A 79 8.85 31.17 8.35
CA SER A 79 7.45 31.28 7.91
C SER A 79 6.98 29.97 7.25
N LEU A 80 5.67 29.79 7.14
CA LEU A 80 5.10 28.62 6.47
C LEU A 80 5.63 28.48 5.05
N ASP A 81 5.72 29.58 4.29
CA ASP A 81 6.24 29.59 2.92
C ASP A 81 7.69 29.16 2.83
N GLN A 82 8.53 29.74 3.69
CA GLN A 82 9.93 29.37 3.76
C GLN A 82 10.11 27.91 4.15
N SER A 83 9.33 27.42 5.11
CA SER A 83 9.34 26.02 5.51
C SER A 83 8.96 25.09 4.36
N LEU A 84 7.91 25.41 3.62
CA LEU A 84 7.49 24.64 2.43
C LEU A 84 8.55 24.69 1.32
N GLN A 85 9.23 25.84 1.14
CA GLN A 85 10.27 25.99 0.14
C GLN A 85 11.51 25.16 0.47
N VAL A 86 11.96 25.18 1.73
CA VAL A 86 13.06 24.35 2.23
C VAL A 86 12.72 22.86 2.04
N MET A 87 11.50 22.44 2.36
CA MET A 87 11.09 21.06 2.18
C MET A 87 11.10 20.61 0.71
N VAL A 88 10.73 21.48 -0.21
CA VAL A 88 10.76 21.17 -1.65
C VAL A 88 12.19 21.09 -2.18
N ASN A 89 13.09 21.96 -1.72
CA ASN A 89 14.44 22.05 -2.24
C ASN A 89 15.39 21.03 -1.58
N ASP A 90 15.37 20.94 -0.26
CA ASP A 90 16.41 20.24 0.51
C ASP A 90 15.98 18.84 1.00
N PHE A 91 14.67 18.62 1.17
CA PHE A 91 14.14 17.35 1.70
C PHE A 91 13.47 16.46 0.65
N ARG A 92 13.80 16.65 -0.61
CA ARG A 92 13.25 15.85 -1.72
C ARG A 92 13.62 14.37 -1.65
N SER A 93 14.76 14.04 -1.09
CA SER A 93 15.19 12.65 -0.88
C SER A 93 14.40 11.95 0.22
N VAL A 94 13.94 12.70 1.22
CA VAL A 94 13.20 12.20 2.40
C VAL A 94 11.69 12.16 2.13
N LEU A 95 11.19 13.09 1.32
CA LEU A 95 9.78 13.26 0.96
C LEU A 95 9.60 13.17 -0.56
N PRO A 96 9.94 12.04 -1.22
CA PRO A 96 9.99 11.97 -2.67
C PRO A 96 8.65 12.26 -3.37
N VAL A 97 7.52 11.93 -2.75
CA VAL A 97 6.19 12.18 -3.32
C VAL A 97 5.64 13.53 -2.85
N LEU A 98 5.67 13.80 -1.55
CA LEU A 98 5.09 15.03 -1.00
C LEU A 98 5.86 16.29 -1.42
N SER A 99 7.20 16.26 -1.49
CA SER A 99 7.98 17.42 -1.99
C SER A 99 7.60 17.77 -3.43
N GLY A 100 7.41 16.77 -4.29
CA GLY A 100 6.96 16.98 -5.66
C GLY A 100 5.57 17.62 -5.76
N GLU A 101 4.65 17.19 -4.91
CA GLU A 101 3.30 17.74 -4.85
C GLU A 101 3.28 19.15 -4.24
N LEU A 102 4.08 19.40 -3.21
CA LEU A 102 4.26 20.75 -2.64
C LEU A 102 4.87 21.69 -3.67
N ALA A 103 5.86 21.26 -4.46
CA ALA A 103 6.42 22.05 -5.56
C ALA A 103 5.36 22.42 -6.61
N ILE A 104 4.42 21.53 -6.90
CA ILE A 104 3.29 21.82 -7.79
C ILE A 104 2.36 22.86 -7.14
N ALA A 105 2.07 22.73 -5.85
CA ALA A 105 1.22 23.67 -5.11
C ALA A 105 1.86 25.08 -5.08
N GLN A 106 3.17 25.18 -4.84
CA GLN A 106 3.90 26.44 -4.87
C GLN A 106 3.89 27.09 -6.27
N ARG A 107 4.12 26.32 -7.33
CA ARG A 107 4.03 26.81 -8.71
C ARG A 107 2.63 27.33 -9.05
N GLN A 108 1.58 26.68 -8.55
CA GLN A 108 0.21 27.14 -8.74
C GLN A 108 -0.07 28.45 -7.99
N ALA A 109 0.47 28.59 -6.78
CA ALA A 109 0.37 29.82 -6.00
C ALA A 109 1.14 30.97 -6.72
N ALA A 110 2.34 30.71 -7.24
CA ALA A 110 3.12 31.67 -8.03
C ALA A 110 2.42 32.06 -9.34
N ALA A 111 1.59 31.17 -9.90
CA ALA A 111 0.77 31.43 -11.10
C ALA A 111 -0.55 32.17 -10.79
N GLY A 112 -0.72 32.72 -9.58
CA GLY A 112 -1.88 33.54 -9.19
C GLY A 112 -3.06 32.77 -8.57
N ARG A 113 -2.93 31.47 -8.31
CA ARG A 113 -3.92 30.72 -7.51
C ARG A 113 -3.76 31.03 -6.02
N THR A 114 -4.87 31.00 -5.29
CA THR A 114 -4.77 31.10 -3.83
C THR A 114 -4.06 29.87 -3.27
N ARG A 115 -3.29 30.05 -2.19
CA ARG A 115 -2.61 28.95 -1.48
C ARG A 115 -3.58 27.90 -1.02
N GLU A 116 -4.73 28.31 -0.50
CA GLU A 116 -5.81 27.43 -0.13
C GLU A 116 -6.24 26.50 -1.27
N GLN A 117 -6.49 27.06 -2.46
CA GLN A 117 -6.88 26.27 -3.63
C GLN A 117 -5.79 25.28 -4.05
N SER A 118 -4.53 25.68 -3.98
CA SER A 118 -3.39 24.86 -4.36
C SER A 118 -3.19 23.69 -3.38
N LEU A 119 -3.25 23.96 -2.08
CA LEU A 119 -3.16 22.94 -1.04
C LEU A 119 -4.40 22.04 -0.98
N HIS A 120 -5.59 22.57 -1.22
CA HIS A 120 -6.83 21.78 -1.28
C HIS A 120 -6.79 20.75 -2.41
N ARG A 121 -6.21 21.12 -3.57
CA ARG A 121 -5.96 20.18 -4.66
C ARG A 121 -5.08 19.00 -4.21
N LEU A 122 -4.00 19.29 -3.49
CA LEU A 122 -3.12 18.27 -2.93
C LEU A 122 -3.91 17.30 -2.03
N ALA A 123 -4.68 17.83 -1.09
CA ALA A 123 -5.49 17.04 -0.17
C ALA A 123 -6.54 16.16 -0.88
N SER A 124 -7.17 16.68 -1.94
CA SER A 124 -8.21 15.94 -2.68
C SER A 124 -7.66 14.83 -3.58
N SER A 125 -6.42 14.99 -4.09
CA SER A 125 -5.82 14.07 -5.08
C SER A 125 -5.54 12.68 -4.53
N TYR A 126 -5.24 12.55 -3.24
CA TYR A 126 -4.79 11.30 -2.63
C TYR A 126 -5.87 10.57 -1.82
N GLY A 127 -6.97 11.25 -1.48
CA GLY A 127 -8.06 10.65 -0.69
C GLY A 127 -7.64 10.22 0.72
N ASN A 128 -6.60 10.86 1.28
CA ASN A 128 -6.08 10.58 2.62
C ASN A 128 -6.62 11.60 3.62
N GLU A 129 -7.27 11.14 4.67
CA GLU A 129 -7.91 12.00 5.69
C GLU A 129 -6.88 12.76 6.53
N ASP A 130 -5.74 12.14 6.84
CA ASP A 130 -4.67 12.76 7.61
C ASP A 130 -4.04 13.90 6.81
N LEU A 131 -3.80 13.69 5.51
CA LEU A 131 -3.33 14.75 4.61
C LEU A 131 -4.32 15.91 4.53
N ARG A 132 -5.63 15.62 4.45
CA ARG A 132 -6.67 16.65 4.47
C ARG A 132 -6.67 17.43 5.78
N ALA A 133 -6.47 16.74 6.92
CA ALA A 133 -6.42 17.39 8.22
C ALA A 133 -5.22 18.33 8.33
N ILE A 134 -4.02 17.88 7.88
CA ILE A 134 -2.81 18.71 7.83
C ILE A 134 -3.05 19.94 6.95
N VAL A 135 -3.58 19.75 5.75
CA VAL A 135 -3.82 20.86 4.81
C VAL A 135 -4.80 21.87 5.41
N ARG A 136 -5.89 21.44 6.05
CA ARG A 136 -6.80 22.35 6.75
C ARG A 136 -6.10 23.15 7.84
N LEU A 137 -5.23 22.48 8.60
CA LEU A 137 -4.46 23.11 9.67
C LEU A 137 -3.49 24.15 9.10
N LEU A 138 -2.78 23.84 8.01
CA LEU A 138 -1.88 24.78 7.33
C LEU A 138 -2.63 26.02 6.80
N ILE A 139 -3.80 25.84 6.21
CA ILE A 139 -4.64 26.95 5.73
C ILE A 139 -5.12 27.82 6.89
N GLN A 140 -5.52 27.20 8.00
CA GLN A 140 -5.98 27.92 9.19
C GLN A 140 -4.85 28.77 9.77
N VAL A 141 -3.65 28.24 9.82
CA VAL A 141 -2.45 28.94 10.30
C VAL A 141 -2.06 30.10 9.39
N ASP A 142 -2.09 29.90 8.08
CA ASP A 142 -1.81 30.93 7.09
C ASP A 142 -2.76 32.14 7.23
N ARG A 143 -4.04 31.88 7.55
CA ARG A 143 -5.05 32.93 7.71
C ARG A 143 -4.98 33.68 9.06
N HIS A 144 -4.65 33.02 10.15
CA HIS A 144 -4.82 33.56 11.49
C HIS A 144 -3.50 33.81 12.24
N GLY A 145 -2.36 33.44 11.67
CA GLY A 145 -1.05 33.73 12.24
C GLY A 145 -0.92 33.24 13.70
N GLY A 146 -1.12 31.98 13.95
CA GLY A 146 -1.10 31.43 15.31
C GLY A 146 0.11 30.55 15.61
N ALA A 147 0.31 30.22 16.88
CA ALA A 147 1.31 29.26 17.32
C ALA A 147 0.97 27.85 16.78
N VAL A 148 1.61 27.50 15.65
CA VAL A 148 1.34 26.26 14.89
C VAL A 148 1.95 25.04 15.55
N GLN A 149 2.92 25.26 16.42
CA GLN A 149 3.74 24.19 17.00
C GLN A 149 2.90 23.17 17.77
N GLU A 150 1.97 23.63 18.61
CA GLU A 150 1.19 22.72 19.45
C GLU A 150 0.19 21.86 18.66
N PRO A 151 -0.64 22.39 17.74
CA PRO A 151 -1.48 21.58 16.87
C PRO A 151 -0.69 20.58 15.99
N LEU A 152 0.45 21.00 15.44
CA LEU A 152 1.32 20.12 14.65
C LEU A 152 1.94 19.00 15.51
N LYS A 153 2.32 19.31 16.76
CA LYS A 153 2.82 18.30 17.70
C LYS A 153 1.78 17.24 17.98
N GLN A 154 0.59 17.65 18.38
CA GLN A 154 -0.51 16.73 18.70
C GLN A 154 -0.88 15.86 17.48
N PHE A 155 -0.84 16.44 16.29
CA PHE A 155 -1.10 15.71 15.06
C PHE A 155 0.00 14.70 14.74
N GLY A 156 1.27 15.09 14.88
CA GLY A 156 2.42 14.22 14.71
C GLY A 156 2.41 13.02 15.68
N ASP A 157 2.11 13.27 16.95
CA ASP A 157 2.01 12.23 17.97
C ASP A 157 0.87 11.24 17.67
N ARG A 158 -0.27 11.73 17.20
CA ARG A 158 -1.39 10.89 16.75
C ARG A 158 -1.02 10.01 15.57
N LEU A 159 -0.33 10.55 14.55
CA LEU A 159 0.14 9.77 13.40
C LEU A 159 1.13 8.68 13.81
N ARG A 160 2.04 8.99 14.72
CA ARG A 160 3.01 8.02 15.25
C ARG A 160 2.32 6.91 16.03
N GLU A 161 1.35 7.24 16.88
CA GLU A 161 0.61 6.24 17.65
C GLU A 161 -0.25 5.34 16.74
N ALA A 162 -0.93 5.92 15.74
CA ALA A 162 -1.64 5.15 14.73
C ALA A 162 -0.72 4.17 13.99
N ARG A 163 0.50 4.59 13.63
CA ARG A 163 1.49 3.72 13.00
C ARG A 163 1.97 2.61 13.93
N ARG A 164 2.24 2.91 15.20
CA ARG A 164 2.59 1.91 16.22
C ARG A 164 1.48 0.88 16.42
N SER A 165 0.24 1.33 16.49
CA SER A 165 -0.94 0.46 16.62
C SER A 165 -1.07 -0.50 15.43
N MET A 166 -0.92 -0.02 14.19
CA MET A 166 -0.92 -0.87 13.01
C MET A 166 0.19 -1.92 13.01
N LEU A 167 1.38 -1.55 13.49
CA LEU A 167 2.50 -2.50 13.60
C LEU A 167 2.23 -3.57 14.66
N ARG A 168 1.70 -3.19 15.82
CA ARG A 168 1.28 -4.13 16.88
C ARG A 168 0.20 -5.10 16.39
N GLU A 169 -0.77 -4.60 15.64
CA GLU A 169 -1.81 -5.43 15.04
C GLU A 169 -1.23 -6.45 14.04
N ARG A 170 -0.26 -6.06 13.22
CA ARG A 170 0.41 -6.99 12.29
C ARG A 170 1.16 -8.08 13.05
N ILE A 171 1.88 -7.73 14.12
CA ILE A 171 2.58 -8.69 14.98
C ILE A 171 1.57 -9.64 15.61
N GLY A 172 0.48 -9.13 16.19
CA GLY A 172 -0.58 -9.96 16.79
C GLY A 172 -1.18 -10.96 15.81
N ARG A 173 -1.46 -10.54 14.57
CA ARG A 173 -1.96 -11.45 13.51
C ARG A 173 -0.96 -12.55 13.14
N LEU A 174 0.34 -12.25 13.16
CA LEU A 174 1.39 -13.25 12.91
C LEU A 174 1.46 -14.26 14.06
N THR A 175 1.39 -13.80 15.31
CA THR A 175 1.38 -14.66 16.50
C THR A 175 0.20 -15.63 16.46
N VAL A 176 -1.01 -15.15 16.16
CA VAL A 176 -2.20 -16.00 16.02
C VAL A 176 -2.02 -17.05 14.92
N LYS A 177 -1.43 -16.69 13.77
CA LYS A 177 -1.12 -17.65 12.70
C LYS A 177 -0.12 -18.72 13.16
N MET A 178 0.93 -18.33 13.85
CA MET A 178 1.96 -19.27 14.36
C MET A 178 1.34 -20.23 15.37
N THR A 179 0.56 -19.72 16.32
CA THR A 179 -0.15 -20.55 17.29
C THR A 179 -1.15 -21.51 16.61
N GLY A 180 -1.89 -21.03 15.61
CA GLY A 180 -2.80 -21.86 14.82
C GLY A 180 -2.08 -23.02 14.11
N ILE A 181 -0.93 -22.76 13.50
CA ILE A 181 -0.11 -23.80 12.85
C ILE A 181 0.38 -24.82 13.90
N MET A 182 0.86 -24.36 15.04
CA MET A 182 1.29 -25.25 16.13
C MET A 182 0.16 -26.17 16.60
N VAL A 183 -1.04 -25.62 16.81
CA VAL A 183 -2.20 -26.44 17.25
C VAL A 183 -2.57 -27.47 16.18
N VAL A 184 -2.65 -27.07 14.90
CA VAL A 184 -3.01 -27.96 13.80
C VAL A 184 -1.97 -29.07 13.58
N THR A 185 -0.71 -28.85 13.90
CA THR A 185 0.34 -29.88 13.77
C THR A 185 0.47 -30.75 15.02
N LEU A 186 0.40 -30.17 16.21
CA LEU A 186 0.54 -30.91 17.48
C LEU A 186 -0.66 -31.80 17.80
N LEU A 187 -1.88 -31.34 17.51
CA LEU A 187 -3.10 -32.06 17.86
C LEU A 187 -3.21 -33.43 17.15
N PRO A 188 -2.98 -33.54 15.81
CA PRO A 188 -2.94 -34.85 15.16
C PRO A 188 -1.78 -35.75 15.66
N ALA A 189 -0.60 -35.14 15.88
CA ALA A 189 0.54 -35.89 16.40
C ALA A 189 0.23 -36.50 17.79
N LEU A 190 -0.38 -35.73 18.69
CA LEU A 190 -0.79 -36.21 20.00
C LEU A 190 -1.84 -37.32 19.90
N LEU A 191 -2.81 -37.17 18.99
CA LEU A 191 -3.82 -38.20 18.74
C LEU A 191 -3.21 -39.52 18.28
N ILE A 192 -2.25 -39.47 17.36
CA ILE A 192 -1.57 -40.69 16.86
C ILE A 192 -0.79 -41.37 17.99
N VAL A 193 -0.06 -40.59 18.79
CA VAL A 193 0.75 -41.13 19.89
C VAL A 193 -0.14 -41.75 21.00
N THR A 194 -1.25 -41.10 21.34
CA THR A 194 -2.11 -41.56 22.43
C THR A 194 -3.09 -42.67 22.00
N ALA A 195 -3.66 -42.57 20.81
CA ALA A 195 -4.62 -43.53 20.28
C ALA A 195 -3.96 -44.75 19.60
N GLY A 196 -2.75 -44.57 19.10
CA GLY A 196 -2.02 -45.62 18.36
C GLY A 196 -1.91 -46.97 19.09
N PRO A 197 -1.44 -47.01 20.35
CA PRO A 197 -1.34 -48.26 21.10
C PRO A 197 -2.70 -48.93 21.33
N GLY A 198 -3.74 -48.12 21.57
CA GLY A 198 -5.12 -48.63 21.76
C GLY A 198 -5.69 -49.28 20.50
N VAL A 199 -5.51 -48.63 19.35
CA VAL A 199 -5.97 -49.17 18.06
C VAL A 199 -5.23 -50.47 17.70
N LEU A 200 -3.92 -50.54 17.94
CA LEU A 200 -3.12 -51.75 17.72
C LEU A 200 -3.58 -52.88 18.60
N ALA A 201 -3.88 -52.65 19.86
CA ALA A 201 -4.39 -53.67 20.80
C ALA A 201 -5.74 -54.23 20.32
N VAL A 202 -6.66 -53.40 19.87
CA VAL A 202 -7.97 -53.82 19.33
C VAL A 202 -7.80 -54.63 18.04
N VAL A 203 -6.94 -54.21 17.11
CA VAL A 203 -6.68 -54.95 15.89
C VAL A 203 -6.06 -56.32 16.15
N HIS A 204 -5.13 -56.41 17.09
CA HIS A 204 -4.53 -57.70 17.50
C HIS A 204 -5.57 -58.65 18.15
N SER A 205 -6.45 -58.14 19.00
CA SER A 205 -7.49 -58.97 19.65
C SER A 205 -8.49 -59.51 18.62
N LEU A 206 -8.86 -58.73 17.63
CA LEU A 206 -9.76 -59.15 16.55
C LEU A 206 -9.12 -60.19 15.62
N SER A 207 -7.82 -60.03 15.30
CA SER A 207 -7.09 -61.00 14.47
C SER A 207 -6.87 -62.33 15.19
N ALA A 208 -6.63 -62.31 16.50
CA ALA A 208 -6.52 -63.55 17.32
C ALA A 208 -7.83 -64.33 17.40
N SER A 209 -8.97 -63.64 17.48
CA SER A 209 -10.30 -64.29 17.50
C SER A 209 -10.74 -64.89 16.15
N ALA A 210 -10.16 -64.38 15.02
CA ALA A 210 -10.43 -64.92 13.66
C ALA A 210 -9.65 -66.22 13.33
N VAL A 211 -8.54 -66.48 14.01
CA VAL A 211 -7.72 -67.69 13.80
C VAL A 211 -8.24 -68.92 14.58
N HIS A 212 -9.09 -68.73 15.58
CA HIS A 212 -9.68 -69.84 16.40
C HIS A 212 -11.07 -70.26 15.92
N ARG A 213 -11.49 -69.91 14.75
CA ARG A 213 -12.66 -70.46 14.04
C ARG A 213 -12.24 -71.25 12.81
#